data_be2f2ff54cdb0b86243be09675894d37
#
_entry.id   be2f2ff54cdb0b86243be09675894d37
#
_cell.length_a   1.000
_cell.length_b   1.000
_cell.length_c   1.000
_cell.angle_alpha   90.00
_cell.angle_beta   90.00
_cell.angle_gamma   90.00
#
_symmetry.space_group_name_H-M   'P 1'
#
loop_
_entity.id
_entity.type
_entity.pdbx_description
1 polymer ?
#
loop_
_entity_poly.entity_id
_entity_poly.type
_entity_poly.pdbx_seq_one_letter_code
_entity_poly.pdbx_strand_id
1 'polypeptide(L)'
;MEILHIHHNKFEAKISLKGAQILSFIPKGKSDIFWCCDEEFWSDVKPIRGGVPICWPWFGVKNGVSHGFARDLNWTLNSQIEDTNGIKLEFVLSQCEFSRALWDFDFEAKITFVLNDNCEIWFETNSKEATQIALHSYFRVDDVRDIEIHGLGDMYIDKLQNNTICQTKNTKKTLTNANDSIYTYPEKETEIINRKTSQKLTITHVGHNDVVLWNPWEDGEKNLKELKSGDFKNFVCVETACVGRDFFGKIGVKISQNTISNEVK
;
A
#
# COMPACT_ATOMS: atom_id res chain seq x y z
N MET A 1 5.02 -16.03 13.45
CA MET A 1 4.11 -15.16 12.68
C MET A 1 3.14 -16.02 11.89
N GLU A 2 1.86 -15.73 11.96
CA GLU A 2 0.81 -16.50 11.29
C GLU A 2 0.47 -15.86 9.94
N ILE A 3 0.47 -16.69 8.88
CA ILE A 3 0.15 -16.28 7.50
C ILE A 3 -1.03 -17.12 7.02
N LEU A 4 -2.08 -16.45 6.57
CA LEU A 4 -3.18 -17.09 5.85
C LEU A 4 -2.76 -17.29 4.39
N HIS A 5 -2.76 -18.53 3.95
CA HIS A 5 -2.59 -18.91 2.54
C HIS A 5 -3.97 -19.17 1.94
N ILE A 6 -4.32 -18.41 0.92
CA ILE A 6 -5.63 -18.46 0.28
C ILE A 6 -5.42 -18.99 -1.14
N HIS A 7 -6.14 -20.08 -1.45
CA HIS A 7 -6.16 -20.68 -2.78
C HIS A 7 -7.59 -20.70 -3.29
N HIS A 8 -7.87 -19.83 -4.25
CA HIS A 8 -9.18 -19.74 -4.90
C HIS A 8 -9.02 -20.04 -6.40
N ASN A 9 -10.09 -20.48 -7.07
CA ASN A 9 -10.03 -20.81 -8.50
C ASN A 9 -9.71 -19.62 -9.41
N LYS A 10 -9.81 -18.39 -8.90
CA LYS A 10 -9.51 -17.12 -9.60
C LYS A 10 -8.20 -16.47 -9.20
N PHE A 11 -7.64 -16.79 -8.04
CA PHE A 11 -6.44 -16.14 -7.51
C PHE A 11 -5.78 -16.96 -6.39
N GLU A 12 -4.55 -16.58 -6.07
CA GLU A 12 -3.88 -16.94 -4.82
C GLU A 12 -3.56 -15.68 -4.03
N ALA A 13 -3.55 -15.76 -2.70
CA ALA A 13 -3.15 -14.65 -1.85
C ALA A 13 -2.47 -15.10 -0.54
N LYS A 14 -1.65 -14.22 0.03
CA LYS A 14 -1.05 -14.39 1.37
C LYS A 14 -1.38 -13.17 2.21
N ILE A 15 -1.90 -13.38 3.42
CA ILE A 15 -2.20 -12.31 4.38
C ILE A 15 -1.58 -12.66 5.71
N SER A 16 -0.78 -11.75 6.27
CA SER A 16 -0.26 -11.85 7.63
C SER A 16 -1.30 -11.38 8.64
N LEU A 17 -1.52 -12.13 9.72
CA LEU A 17 -2.33 -11.64 10.85
C LEU A 17 -1.67 -10.44 11.54
N LYS A 18 -0.34 -10.38 11.55
CA LYS A 18 0.38 -9.19 11.97
C LYS A 18 0.17 -8.08 10.95
N GLY A 19 -0.39 -6.97 11.41
CA GLY A 19 -0.74 -5.82 10.58
C GLY A 19 -1.97 -6.04 9.70
N ALA A 20 -2.65 -7.21 9.74
CA ALA A 20 -3.62 -7.65 8.74
C ALA A 20 -3.12 -7.31 7.31
N GLN A 21 -1.84 -7.59 7.06
CA GLN A 21 -1.11 -7.12 5.89
C GLN A 21 -1.23 -8.13 4.75
N ILE A 22 -1.84 -7.74 3.64
CA ILE A 22 -1.77 -8.54 2.42
C ILE A 22 -0.34 -8.46 1.86
N LEU A 23 0.28 -9.61 1.65
CA LEU A 23 1.67 -9.75 1.22
C LEU A 23 1.79 -10.09 -0.26
N SER A 24 0.79 -10.83 -0.78
CA SER A 24 0.76 -11.33 -2.15
C SER A 24 -0.68 -11.43 -2.62
N PHE A 25 -0.91 -11.08 -3.88
CA PHE A 25 -2.16 -11.33 -4.59
C PHE A 25 -1.86 -11.62 -6.07
N ILE A 26 -2.13 -12.87 -6.48
CA ILE A 26 -1.82 -13.38 -7.80
C ILE A 26 -3.13 -13.75 -8.51
N PRO A 27 -3.68 -12.88 -9.37
CA PRO A 27 -4.83 -13.24 -10.20
C PRO A 27 -4.46 -14.40 -11.14
N LYS A 28 -5.41 -15.27 -11.42
CA LYS A 28 -5.20 -16.47 -12.25
C LYS A 28 -4.56 -16.13 -13.59
N GLY A 29 -3.42 -16.76 -13.86
CA GLY A 29 -2.68 -16.56 -15.10
C GLY A 29 -1.93 -15.23 -15.21
N LYS A 30 -1.78 -14.51 -14.10
CA LYS A 30 -1.04 -13.24 -14.02
C LYS A 30 0.12 -13.33 -13.04
N SER A 31 0.94 -12.28 -12.98
CA SER A 31 2.00 -12.13 -11.97
C SER A 31 1.42 -11.58 -10.67
N ASP A 32 2.20 -11.73 -9.58
CA ASP A 32 1.87 -11.11 -8.30
C ASP A 32 1.81 -9.58 -8.45
N ILE A 33 0.71 -8.99 -7.97
CA ILE A 33 0.51 -7.54 -7.99
C ILE A 33 1.44 -6.85 -6.99
N PHE A 34 1.71 -7.51 -5.85
CA PHE A 34 2.51 -6.92 -4.80
C PHE A 34 3.93 -7.45 -4.80
N TRP A 35 4.87 -6.57 -4.51
CA TRP A 35 6.22 -6.92 -4.13
C TRP A 35 6.30 -7.10 -2.62
N CYS A 36 7.03 -8.10 -2.18
CA CYS A 36 7.33 -8.33 -0.77
C CYS A 36 8.77 -8.79 -0.66
N CYS A 37 9.47 -8.40 0.41
CA CYS A 37 10.79 -8.93 0.73
C CYS A 37 10.72 -10.43 0.98
N ASP A 38 11.85 -11.12 0.85
CA ASP A 38 11.93 -12.56 1.04
C ASP A 38 11.52 -12.97 2.47
N GLU A 39 10.95 -14.16 2.59
CA GLU A 39 10.43 -14.71 3.86
C GLU A 39 11.50 -14.79 4.96
N GLU A 40 12.78 -14.88 4.61
CA GLU A 40 13.89 -14.86 5.58
C GLU A 40 13.99 -13.54 6.38
N PHE A 41 13.42 -12.44 5.85
CA PHE A 41 13.37 -11.14 6.53
C PHE A 41 12.09 -10.92 7.34
N TRP A 42 11.14 -11.85 7.26
CA TRP A 42 9.90 -11.72 8.01
C TRP A 42 10.13 -11.93 9.51
N SER A 43 9.49 -11.12 10.32
CA SER A 43 9.73 -11.07 11.76
C SER A 43 8.47 -10.75 12.54
N ASP A 44 8.31 -11.40 13.70
CA ASP A 44 7.25 -11.04 14.64
C ASP A 44 7.49 -9.71 15.36
N VAL A 45 8.71 -9.19 15.29
CA VAL A 45 9.10 -7.96 15.98
C VAL A 45 8.94 -6.72 15.11
N LYS A 46 9.19 -6.84 13.80
CA LYS A 46 9.13 -5.72 12.85
C LYS A 46 8.03 -5.90 11.83
N PRO A 47 7.47 -4.82 11.26
CA PRO A 47 6.58 -4.92 10.11
C PRO A 47 7.28 -5.57 8.92
N ILE A 48 6.55 -6.38 8.15
CA ILE A 48 7.05 -6.95 6.90
C ILE A 48 7.15 -5.81 5.87
N ARG A 49 8.29 -5.74 5.17
CA ARG A 49 8.46 -4.80 4.07
C ARG A 49 7.90 -5.38 2.78
N GLY A 50 6.88 -4.73 2.24
CA GLY A 50 6.20 -5.19 1.02
C GLY A 50 4.70 -5.38 1.21
N GLY A 51 4.01 -5.86 0.20
CA GLY A 51 2.57 -5.97 0.25
C GLY A 51 1.88 -4.62 0.51
N VAL A 52 0.95 -4.58 1.47
CA VAL A 52 0.24 -3.35 1.84
C VAL A 52 0.23 -3.16 3.36
N PRO A 53 1.30 -2.62 3.97
CA PRO A 53 1.29 -2.20 5.38
C PRO A 53 0.25 -1.11 5.64
N ILE A 54 -0.41 -1.16 6.80
CA ILE A 54 -1.38 -0.15 7.24
C ILE A 54 -0.66 0.87 8.12
N CYS A 55 -0.43 2.07 7.62
CA CYS A 55 0.15 3.18 8.35
C CYS A 55 -0.95 3.96 9.08
N TRP A 56 -1.22 3.64 10.36
CA TRP A 56 -2.26 4.24 11.19
C TRP A 56 -1.90 4.13 12.68
N PRO A 57 -2.25 5.09 13.57
CA PRO A 57 -3.09 6.27 13.40
C PRO A 57 -2.33 7.54 13.01
N TRP A 58 -1.06 7.47 12.67
CA TRP A 58 -0.27 8.60 12.12
C TRP A 58 0.63 8.14 10.98
N PHE A 59 0.96 9.08 10.11
CA PHE A 59 1.93 8.89 9.03
C PHE A 59 3.26 9.60 9.38
N GLY A 60 4.39 9.04 8.96
CA GLY A 60 5.71 9.54 9.36
C GLY A 60 6.10 9.12 10.78
N VAL A 61 7.02 9.86 11.41
CA VAL A 61 7.54 9.55 12.75
C VAL A 61 6.84 10.41 13.81
N LYS A 62 6.30 9.77 14.83
CA LYS A 62 5.74 10.42 16.02
C LYS A 62 6.18 9.64 17.26
N ASN A 63 6.76 10.34 18.25
CA ASN A 63 7.28 9.74 19.49
C ASN A 63 8.24 8.55 19.25
N GLY A 64 9.09 8.63 18.22
CA GLY A 64 10.06 7.59 17.87
C GLY A 64 9.46 6.38 17.14
N VAL A 65 8.14 6.33 16.93
CA VAL A 65 7.45 5.25 16.20
C VAL A 65 7.07 5.73 14.81
N SER A 66 7.47 4.97 13.79
CA SER A 66 7.22 5.30 12.39
C SER A 66 5.91 4.70 11.90
N HIS A 67 5.04 5.54 11.31
CA HIS A 67 3.80 5.16 10.62
C HIS A 67 2.75 4.48 11.52
N GLY A 68 2.64 4.92 12.78
CA GLY A 68 1.70 4.35 13.73
C GLY A 68 2.05 2.93 14.16
N PHE A 69 1.08 2.23 14.71
CA PHE A 69 1.25 0.92 15.29
C PHE A 69 0.37 -0.18 14.67
N ALA A 70 -0.55 0.16 13.78
CA ALA A 70 -1.50 -0.81 13.23
C ALA A 70 -0.81 -1.99 12.53
N ARG A 71 0.31 -1.74 11.85
CA ARG A 71 1.13 -2.74 11.15
C ARG A 71 2.01 -3.59 12.08
N ASP A 72 2.15 -3.19 13.35
CA ASP A 72 2.99 -3.88 14.35
C ASP A 72 2.20 -4.85 15.21
N LEU A 73 0.87 -4.74 15.23
CA LEU A 73 -0.03 -5.52 16.07
C LEU A 73 -0.65 -6.69 15.30
N ASN A 74 -0.99 -7.75 16.02
CA ASN A 74 -1.81 -8.82 15.46
C ASN A 74 -3.27 -8.41 15.42
N TRP A 75 -3.90 -8.63 14.27
CA TRP A 75 -5.32 -8.41 14.05
C TRP A 75 -6.08 -9.74 14.16
N THR A 76 -7.31 -9.67 14.56
CA THR A 76 -8.19 -10.84 14.67
C THR A 76 -9.02 -10.99 13.40
N LEU A 77 -9.00 -12.16 12.77
CA LEU A 77 -9.92 -12.49 11.69
C LEU A 77 -11.34 -12.59 12.27
N ASN A 78 -12.19 -11.63 11.90
CA ASN A 78 -13.55 -11.52 12.39
C ASN A 78 -14.55 -12.29 11.51
N SER A 79 -14.36 -12.27 10.19
CA SER A 79 -15.20 -13.03 9.27
C SER A 79 -14.47 -13.42 8.00
N GLN A 80 -14.88 -14.55 7.43
CA GLN A 80 -14.50 -15.03 6.11
C GLN A 80 -15.73 -15.55 5.40
N ILE A 81 -15.99 -15.03 4.21
CA ILE A 81 -17.07 -15.46 3.33
C ILE A 81 -16.45 -15.77 1.98
N GLU A 82 -16.65 -16.99 1.52
CA GLU A 82 -16.14 -17.48 0.23
C GLU A 82 -17.26 -18.04 -0.62
N ASP A 83 -17.24 -17.70 -1.91
CA ASP A 83 -18.13 -18.28 -2.92
C ASP A 83 -17.38 -18.44 -4.26
N THR A 84 -18.08 -18.82 -5.32
CA THR A 84 -17.48 -18.97 -6.65
C THR A 84 -16.97 -17.68 -7.28
N ASN A 85 -17.33 -16.51 -6.72
CA ASN A 85 -16.94 -15.20 -7.24
C ASN A 85 -15.67 -14.69 -6.58
N GLY A 86 -15.39 -15.10 -5.36
CA GLY A 86 -14.22 -14.69 -4.62
C GLY A 86 -14.32 -14.90 -3.11
N ILE A 87 -13.46 -14.20 -2.39
CA ILE A 87 -13.38 -14.22 -0.92
C ILE A 87 -13.50 -12.80 -0.37
N LYS A 88 -14.30 -12.66 0.70
CA LYS A 88 -14.31 -11.48 1.56
C LYS A 88 -13.78 -11.85 2.93
N LEU A 89 -12.75 -11.14 3.39
CA LEU A 89 -12.14 -11.30 4.71
C LEU A 89 -12.25 -9.99 5.47
N GLU A 90 -12.57 -10.07 6.76
CA GLU A 90 -12.61 -8.92 7.65
C GLU A 90 -11.75 -9.18 8.86
N PHE A 91 -10.81 -8.28 9.15
CA PHE A 91 -9.99 -8.30 10.35
C PHE A 91 -10.30 -7.07 11.19
N VAL A 92 -10.18 -7.24 12.51
CA VAL A 92 -10.42 -6.17 13.48
C VAL A 92 -9.22 -6.00 14.41
N LEU A 93 -8.98 -4.75 14.79
CA LEU A 93 -8.01 -4.35 15.79
C LEU A 93 -8.70 -3.41 16.78
N SER A 94 -8.63 -3.75 18.07
CA SER A 94 -9.08 -2.87 19.15
C SER A 94 -7.89 -2.40 19.96
N GLN A 95 -8.10 -1.38 20.79
CA GLN A 95 -7.07 -0.87 21.69
C GLN A 95 -6.55 -1.98 22.62
N CYS A 96 -5.27 -1.94 22.88
CA CYS A 96 -4.56 -2.82 23.82
C CYS A 96 -3.57 -2.00 24.66
N GLU A 97 -2.91 -2.62 25.62
CA GLU A 97 -1.95 -1.93 26.47
C GLU A 97 -0.84 -1.24 25.65
N PHE A 98 -0.32 -1.91 24.62
CA PHE A 98 0.71 -1.35 23.74
C PHE A 98 0.20 -0.11 22.97
N SER A 99 -0.98 -0.16 22.38
CA SER A 99 -1.54 0.97 21.64
C SER A 99 -1.85 2.16 22.56
N ARG A 100 -2.36 1.89 23.77
CA ARG A 100 -2.64 2.93 24.78
C ARG A 100 -1.37 3.62 25.29
N ALA A 101 -0.27 2.90 25.43
CA ALA A 101 1.01 3.51 25.79
C ALA A 101 1.51 4.52 24.75
N LEU A 102 1.13 4.38 23.48
CA LEU A 102 1.51 5.26 22.37
C LEU A 102 0.46 6.31 22.03
N TRP A 103 -0.81 5.95 22.21
CA TRP A 103 -1.98 6.75 21.81
C TRP A 103 -3.19 6.30 22.64
N ASP A 104 -3.45 7.02 23.75
CA ASP A 104 -4.41 6.64 24.78
C ASP A 104 -5.84 7.04 24.45
N PHE A 105 -6.38 6.45 23.38
CA PHE A 105 -7.76 6.63 22.94
C PHE A 105 -8.43 5.30 22.64
N ASP A 106 -9.75 5.27 22.76
CA ASP A 106 -10.56 4.13 22.36
C ASP A 106 -10.72 4.11 20.84
N PHE A 107 -10.58 2.92 20.27
CA PHE A 107 -10.84 2.71 18.86
C PHE A 107 -11.19 1.25 18.55
N GLU A 108 -11.87 1.07 17.48
CA GLU A 108 -11.90 -0.16 16.69
C GLU A 108 -11.49 0.21 15.26
N ALA A 109 -10.54 -0.52 14.74
CA ALA A 109 -10.13 -0.44 13.35
C ALA A 109 -10.47 -1.75 12.65
N LYS A 110 -10.94 -1.66 11.42
CA LYS A 110 -11.33 -2.78 10.59
C LYS A 110 -10.65 -2.69 9.23
N ILE A 111 -10.09 -3.81 8.77
CA ILE A 111 -9.64 -3.97 7.40
C ILE A 111 -10.47 -5.05 6.72
N THR A 112 -10.96 -4.75 5.52
CA THR A 112 -11.73 -5.70 4.71
C THR A 112 -11.02 -5.90 3.38
N PHE A 113 -10.76 -7.15 3.03
CA PHE A 113 -10.32 -7.56 1.71
C PHE A 113 -11.48 -8.15 0.93
N VAL A 114 -11.66 -7.70 -0.33
CA VAL A 114 -12.56 -8.33 -1.30
C VAL A 114 -11.69 -8.77 -2.47
N LEU A 115 -11.45 -10.07 -2.53
CA LEU A 115 -10.52 -10.69 -3.47
C LEU A 115 -11.28 -11.52 -4.49
N ASN A 116 -11.10 -11.19 -5.76
CA ASN A 116 -11.67 -11.89 -6.91
C ASN A 116 -10.70 -11.83 -8.10
N ASP A 117 -11.11 -11.44 -9.28
CA ASP A 117 -10.21 -11.12 -10.40
C ASP A 117 -9.41 -9.82 -10.12
N ASN A 118 -9.84 -9.05 -9.11
CA ASN A 118 -9.24 -7.81 -8.62
C ASN A 118 -9.01 -7.90 -7.10
N CYS A 119 -8.21 -6.98 -6.57
CA CYS A 119 -7.97 -6.83 -5.14
C CYS A 119 -8.57 -5.52 -4.64
N GLU A 120 -9.50 -5.60 -3.68
CA GLU A 120 -10.01 -4.43 -2.98
C GLU A 120 -9.59 -4.49 -1.52
N ILE A 121 -9.14 -3.37 -0.98
CA ILE A 121 -8.70 -3.22 0.41
C ILE A 121 -9.43 -2.01 0.99
N TRP A 122 -10.13 -2.20 2.10
CA TRP A 122 -10.92 -1.17 2.76
C TRP A 122 -10.52 -1.07 4.21
N PHE A 123 -10.03 0.08 4.64
CA PHE A 123 -9.79 0.40 6.04
C PHE A 123 -10.92 1.29 6.57
N GLU A 124 -11.35 1.00 7.81
CA GLU A 124 -12.39 1.76 8.50
C GLU A 124 -12.05 1.86 9.97
N THR A 125 -12.33 3.00 10.61
CA THR A 125 -12.20 3.18 12.06
C THR A 125 -13.37 3.96 12.62
N ASN A 126 -13.73 3.63 13.86
CA ASN A 126 -14.73 4.37 14.65
C ASN A 126 -14.09 5.42 15.58
N SER A 127 -12.76 5.59 15.52
CA SER A 127 -12.09 6.61 16.32
C SER A 127 -12.71 8.00 16.11
N LYS A 128 -12.92 8.70 17.20
CA LYS A 128 -13.38 10.10 17.18
C LYS A 128 -12.21 11.09 17.15
N GLU A 129 -11.01 10.60 17.39
CA GLU A 129 -9.79 11.40 17.34
C GLU A 129 -9.30 11.55 15.92
N ALA A 130 -8.70 12.70 15.65
CA ALA A 130 -8.05 12.97 14.37
C ALA A 130 -6.88 12.03 14.15
N THR A 131 -6.90 11.32 13.03
CA THR A 131 -5.86 10.37 12.65
C THR A 131 -5.31 10.66 11.26
N GLN A 132 -4.32 9.91 10.83
CA GLN A 132 -3.81 9.84 9.48
C GLN A 132 -3.77 8.38 9.05
N ILE A 133 -3.90 8.13 7.76
CA ILE A 133 -3.89 6.78 7.21
C ILE A 133 -3.15 6.73 5.87
N ALA A 134 -2.37 5.69 5.65
CA ALA A 134 -1.92 5.29 4.34
C ALA A 134 -1.97 3.77 4.19
N LEU A 135 -2.51 3.30 3.08
CA LEU A 135 -2.37 1.93 2.60
C LEU A 135 -1.10 1.89 1.76
N HIS A 136 0.02 1.51 2.40
CA HIS A 136 1.39 1.66 1.86
C HIS A 136 1.71 0.55 0.84
N SER A 137 1.03 0.58 -0.30
CA SER A 137 1.07 -0.47 -1.32
C SER A 137 2.39 -0.50 -2.07
N TYR A 138 3.10 -1.64 -2.01
CA TYR A 138 4.29 -1.95 -2.79
C TYR A 138 3.88 -2.69 -4.06
N PHE A 139 3.77 -2.01 -5.18
CA PHE A 139 3.43 -2.65 -6.45
C PHE A 139 4.66 -3.26 -7.09
N ARG A 140 4.55 -4.53 -7.50
CA ARG A 140 5.60 -5.24 -8.23
C ARG A 140 5.73 -4.68 -9.64
N VAL A 141 6.95 -4.42 -10.04
CA VAL A 141 7.33 -4.03 -11.40
C VAL A 141 8.58 -4.79 -11.83
N ASP A 142 8.80 -4.95 -13.12
CA ASP A 142 10.02 -5.60 -13.63
C ASP A 142 11.26 -4.72 -13.42
N ASP A 143 11.11 -3.43 -13.73
CA ASP A 143 12.11 -2.40 -13.44
C ASP A 143 11.42 -1.05 -13.28
N VAL A 144 11.61 -0.41 -12.14
CA VAL A 144 11.04 0.90 -11.81
C VAL A 144 11.46 2.01 -12.79
N ARG A 145 12.55 1.81 -13.51
CA ARG A 145 13.06 2.74 -14.54
C ARG A 145 12.28 2.68 -15.84
N ASP A 146 11.51 1.61 -16.07
CA ASP A 146 10.79 1.31 -17.30
C ASP A 146 9.29 1.58 -17.21
N ILE A 147 8.84 2.10 -16.08
CA ILE A 147 7.42 2.41 -15.86
C ILE A 147 7.10 3.89 -16.04
N GLU A 148 5.86 4.12 -16.37
CA GLU A 148 5.22 5.44 -16.35
C GLU A 148 4.08 5.41 -15.34
N ILE A 149 3.95 6.46 -14.53
CA ILE A 149 2.89 6.60 -13.54
C ILE A 149 2.04 7.80 -13.91
N HIS A 150 0.74 7.61 -14.04
CA HIS A 150 -0.24 8.63 -14.40
C HIS A 150 -1.26 8.83 -13.26
N GLY A 151 -1.95 9.97 -13.24
CA GLY A 151 -3.02 10.24 -12.28
C GLY A 151 -2.57 10.71 -10.89
N LEU A 152 -1.30 11.07 -10.72
CA LEU A 152 -0.80 11.59 -9.44
C LEU A 152 -1.24 13.04 -9.15
N GLY A 153 -1.67 13.79 -10.19
CA GLY A 153 -1.91 15.23 -10.09
C GLY A 153 -0.64 16.05 -10.30
N ASP A 154 -0.75 17.36 -10.14
CA ASP A 154 0.32 18.32 -10.45
C ASP A 154 0.98 18.98 -9.25
N MET A 155 0.39 18.86 -8.06
CA MET A 155 0.89 19.42 -6.79
C MET A 155 1.38 18.34 -5.86
N TYR A 156 2.60 18.47 -5.36
CA TYR A 156 3.16 17.53 -4.40
C TYR A 156 4.12 18.19 -3.41
N ILE A 157 4.29 17.54 -2.26
CA ILE A 157 5.28 17.85 -1.24
C ILE A 157 6.45 16.90 -1.45
N ASP A 158 7.64 17.43 -1.76
CA ASP A 158 8.87 16.65 -1.88
C ASP A 158 9.55 16.52 -0.51
N LYS A 159 9.45 15.34 0.08
CA LYS A 159 10.04 15.06 1.41
C LYS A 159 11.55 14.97 1.38
N LEU A 160 12.15 14.64 0.23
CA LEU A 160 13.60 14.63 0.05
C LEU A 160 14.18 16.05 -0.04
N GLN A 161 13.34 17.05 -0.33
CA GLN A 161 13.70 18.46 -0.37
C GLN A 161 13.07 19.26 0.79
N ASN A 162 13.19 18.75 2.02
CA ASN A 162 12.70 19.40 3.24
C ASN A 162 11.21 19.77 3.19
N ASN A 163 10.37 18.90 2.65
CA ASN A 163 8.94 19.11 2.47
C ASN A 163 8.59 20.34 1.61
N THR A 164 9.39 20.60 0.60
CA THR A 164 9.12 21.68 -0.35
C THR A 164 7.86 21.37 -1.18
N ILE A 165 6.96 22.36 -1.29
CA ILE A 165 5.79 22.26 -2.17
C ILE A 165 6.25 22.48 -3.59
N CYS A 166 5.95 21.52 -4.45
CA CYS A 166 6.32 21.50 -5.85
C CYS A 166 5.08 21.44 -6.74
N GLN A 167 5.19 22.02 -7.92
CA GLN A 167 4.19 21.90 -8.99
C GLN A 167 4.86 21.42 -10.28
N THR A 168 4.22 20.48 -10.96
CA THR A 168 4.68 19.97 -12.25
C THR A 168 3.60 20.21 -13.31
N LYS A 169 4.03 20.44 -14.54
CA LYS A 169 3.13 20.46 -15.72
C LYS A 169 3.02 19.10 -16.40
N ASN A 170 3.81 18.14 -15.92
CA ASN A 170 3.84 16.82 -16.52
C ASN A 170 2.89 15.89 -15.74
N THR A 171 1.84 15.44 -16.41
CA THR A 171 0.87 14.48 -15.84
C THR A 171 1.39 13.05 -15.77
N LYS A 172 2.56 12.80 -16.39
CA LYS A 172 3.26 11.53 -16.38
C LYS A 172 4.51 11.63 -15.53
N LYS A 173 4.67 10.73 -14.56
CA LYS A 173 5.87 10.58 -13.73
C LYS A 173 6.67 9.36 -14.17
N THR A 174 7.96 9.54 -14.38
CA THR A 174 8.97 8.48 -14.48
C THR A 174 9.97 8.65 -13.33
N LEU A 175 10.55 7.56 -12.85
CA LEU A 175 11.54 7.59 -11.78
C LEU A 175 12.94 7.42 -12.35
N THR A 176 13.84 8.32 -12.00
CA THR A 176 15.26 8.31 -12.36
C THR A 176 16.20 8.39 -11.16
N ASN A 177 15.62 8.56 -9.97
CA ASN A 177 16.32 8.66 -8.67
C ASN A 177 15.32 8.35 -7.55
N ALA A 178 15.78 8.40 -6.31
CA ALA A 178 14.93 8.27 -5.12
C ALA A 178 13.74 9.24 -5.19
N ASN A 179 12.60 8.78 -4.73
CA ASN A 179 11.39 9.58 -4.64
C ASN A 179 10.70 9.36 -3.29
N ASP A 180 10.26 10.43 -2.65
CA ASP A 180 9.39 10.42 -1.47
C ASP A 180 8.52 11.67 -1.57
N SER A 181 7.36 11.53 -2.22
CA SER A 181 6.48 12.65 -2.57
C SER A 181 5.06 12.39 -2.16
N ILE A 182 4.40 13.38 -1.54
CA ILE A 182 2.98 13.36 -1.19
C ILE A 182 2.24 14.24 -2.20
N TYR A 183 1.48 13.64 -3.08
CA TYR A 183 0.60 14.34 -4.03
C TYR A 183 -0.71 14.71 -3.33
N THR A 184 -1.04 16.00 -3.28
CA THR A 184 -2.11 16.56 -2.42
C THR A 184 -3.45 16.75 -3.12
N TYR A 185 -3.48 16.65 -4.43
CA TYR A 185 -4.68 16.71 -5.27
C TYR A 185 -4.61 15.64 -6.37
N PRO A 186 -4.47 14.35 -6.00
CA PRO A 186 -4.37 13.28 -6.98
C PRO A 186 -5.70 13.08 -7.70
N GLU A 187 -5.64 12.45 -8.86
CA GLU A 187 -6.83 11.96 -9.56
C GLU A 187 -7.44 10.78 -8.77
N LYS A 188 -8.67 10.41 -9.14
CA LYS A 188 -9.35 9.26 -8.54
C LYS A 188 -8.64 7.93 -8.85
N GLU A 189 -7.90 7.89 -9.94
CA GLU A 189 -7.20 6.70 -10.41
C GLU A 189 -5.74 7.04 -10.70
N THR A 190 -4.85 6.15 -10.24
CA THR A 190 -3.44 6.14 -10.64
C THR A 190 -3.19 4.92 -11.50
N GLU A 191 -2.44 5.07 -12.57
CA GLU A 191 -2.03 3.97 -13.44
C GLU A 191 -0.52 3.79 -13.39
N ILE A 192 -0.06 2.55 -13.21
CA ILE A 192 1.34 2.16 -13.38
C ILE A 192 1.40 1.38 -14.69
N ILE A 193 2.14 1.91 -15.65
CA ILE A 193 2.22 1.39 -17.03
C ILE A 193 3.64 0.94 -17.33
N ASN A 194 3.81 -0.32 -17.68
CA ASN A 194 5.04 -0.84 -18.27
C ASN A 194 4.81 -1.10 -19.77
N ARG A 195 5.34 -0.22 -20.62
CA ARG A 195 5.15 -0.33 -22.08
C ARG A 195 5.96 -1.45 -22.72
N LYS A 196 7.06 -1.88 -22.06
CA LYS A 196 7.90 -2.98 -22.59
C LYS A 196 7.18 -4.32 -22.47
N THR A 197 6.44 -4.53 -21.38
CA THR A 197 5.72 -5.78 -21.11
C THR A 197 4.22 -5.67 -21.41
N SER A 198 3.75 -4.50 -21.87
CA SER A 198 2.33 -4.20 -22.11
C SER A 198 1.45 -4.45 -20.86
N GLN A 199 2.01 -4.25 -19.68
CA GLN A 199 1.29 -4.39 -18.41
C GLN A 199 0.80 -3.03 -17.92
N LYS A 200 -0.39 -3.04 -17.33
CA LYS A 200 -0.98 -1.89 -16.68
C LYS A 200 -1.64 -2.31 -15.37
N LEU A 201 -1.28 -1.64 -14.27
CA LEU A 201 -2.03 -1.66 -13.02
C LEU A 201 -2.86 -0.39 -12.94
N THR A 202 -4.15 -0.54 -12.67
CA THR A 202 -5.06 0.57 -12.36
C THR A 202 -5.40 0.51 -10.88
N ILE A 203 -5.19 1.62 -10.20
CA ILE A 203 -5.35 1.80 -8.76
C ILE A 203 -6.42 2.86 -8.57
N THR A 204 -7.64 2.44 -8.23
CA THR A 204 -8.76 3.36 -7.95
C THR A 204 -8.78 3.67 -6.46
N HIS A 205 -8.58 4.92 -6.11
CA HIS A 205 -8.57 5.42 -4.74
C HIS A 205 -9.97 5.86 -4.30
N VAL A 206 -10.34 5.57 -3.05
CA VAL A 206 -11.64 5.94 -2.49
C VAL A 206 -11.46 6.52 -1.08
N GLY A 207 -12.02 7.71 -0.84
CA GLY A 207 -11.92 8.38 0.48
C GLY A 207 -10.54 8.96 0.78
N HIS A 208 -9.64 8.99 -0.20
CA HIS A 208 -8.30 9.56 -0.10
C HIS A 208 -8.32 11.09 -0.29
N ASN A 209 -7.30 11.74 0.23
CA ASN A 209 -6.97 13.15 -0.06
C ASN A 209 -5.59 13.26 -0.72
N ASP A 210 -4.78 12.25 -0.48
CA ASP A 210 -3.38 12.23 -0.91
C ASP A 210 -3.04 10.90 -1.56
N VAL A 211 -2.02 10.90 -2.41
CA VAL A 211 -1.32 9.71 -2.88
C VAL A 211 0.15 9.89 -2.61
N VAL A 212 0.77 8.91 -1.94
CA VAL A 212 2.22 8.93 -1.70
C VAL A 212 2.90 8.11 -2.78
N LEU A 213 3.90 8.70 -3.42
CA LEU A 213 4.80 7.99 -4.33
C LEU A 213 6.17 7.84 -3.67
N TRP A 214 6.60 6.58 -3.51
CA TRP A 214 7.88 6.29 -2.86
C TRP A 214 8.66 5.19 -3.58
N ASN A 215 9.95 5.40 -3.69
CA ASN A 215 10.96 4.39 -4.01
C ASN A 215 12.30 4.83 -3.44
N PRO A 216 13.03 3.97 -2.69
CA PRO A 216 14.29 4.34 -2.03
C PRO A 216 15.44 4.55 -3.00
N TRP A 217 15.34 4.01 -4.21
CA TRP A 217 16.43 3.94 -5.17
C TRP A 217 17.65 3.18 -4.61
N GLU A 218 18.75 3.18 -5.34
CA GLU A 218 19.96 2.41 -5.02
C GLU A 218 20.61 2.84 -3.70
N ASP A 219 20.65 4.14 -3.41
CA ASP A 219 21.29 4.64 -2.19
C ASP A 219 20.41 4.47 -0.95
N GLY A 220 19.11 4.65 -1.08
CA GLY A 220 18.18 4.44 0.02
C GLY A 220 18.03 2.96 0.38
N GLU A 221 18.10 2.07 -0.61
CA GLU A 221 18.05 0.61 -0.42
C GLU A 221 19.12 0.13 0.58
N LYS A 222 20.34 0.64 0.51
CA LYS A 222 21.47 0.27 1.38
C LYS A 222 21.17 0.46 2.88
N ASN A 223 20.21 1.32 3.21
CA ASN A 223 19.79 1.60 4.58
C ASN A 223 18.62 0.72 5.04
N LEU A 224 18.06 -0.12 4.16
CA LEU A 224 16.90 -0.96 4.39
C LEU A 224 17.34 -2.43 4.43
N LYS A 225 17.52 -2.96 5.65
CA LYS A 225 18.10 -4.31 5.88
C LYS A 225 17.26 -5.45 5.30
N GLU A 226 15.99 -5.20 5.05
CA GLU A 226 15.04 -6.16 4.49
C GLU A 226 15.07 -6.19 2.94
N LEU A 227 15.92 -5.38 2.31
CA LEU A 227 16.12 -5.35 0.86
C LEU A 227 17.45 -6.00 0.50
N LYS A 228 17.45 -6.80 -0.55
CA LYS A 228 18.64 -7.27 -1.24
C LYS A 228 19.09 -6.24 -2.28
N SER A 229 20.36 -6.29 -2.61
CA SER A 229 20.91 -5.37 -3.62
C SER A 229 20.16 -5.50 -4.96
N GLY A 230 19.57 -4.41 -5.40
CA GLY A 230 18.80 -4.31 -6.64
C GLY A 230 17.30 -4.47 -6.47
N ASP A 231 16.78 -4.78 -5.28
CA ASP A 231 15.34 -4.91 -5.02
C ASP A 231 14.56 -3.63 -5.30
N PHE A 232 15.19 -2.46 -5.12
CA PHE A 232 14.55 -1.17 -5.43
C PHE A 232 14.01 -1.10 -6.86
N LYS A 233 14.56 -1.88 -7.78
CA LYS A 233 14.11 -1.95 -9.17
C LYS A 233 12.74 -2.61 -9.31
N ASN A 234 12.43 -3.54 -8.40
CA ASN A 234 11.32 -4.46 -8.57
C ASN A 234 10.02 -3.99 -7.92
N PHE A 235 9.98 -2.78 -7.36
CA PHE A 235 8.76 -2.20 -6.82
C PHE A 235 8.68 -0.68 -6.98
N VAL A 236 7.45 -0.20 -6.85
CA VAL A 236 7.13 1.20 -6.62
C VAL A 236 5.98 1.27 -5.62
N CYS A 237 6.06 2.19 -4.65
CA CYS A 237 4.94 2.44 -3.76
C CYS A 237 4.06 3.56 -4.32
N VAL A 238 2.76 3.24 -4.47
CA VAL A 238 1.69 4.20 -4.75
C VAL A 238 0.64 4.01 -3.67
N GLU A 239 0.65 4.89 -2.68
CA GLU A 239 -0.09 4.69 -1.45
C GLU A 239 -1.38 5.49 -1.48
N THR A 240 -2.51 4.83 -1.25
CA THR A 240 -3.80 5.50 -1.03
C THR A 240 -3.80 6.10 0.37
N ALA A 241 -3.86 7.42 0.52
CA ALA A 241 -3.58 8.08 1.78
C ALA A 241 -4.53 9.23 2.12
N CYS A 242 -4.59 9.54 3.41
CA CYS A 242 -5.11 10.77 3.97
C CYS A 242 -4.11 11.20 5.07
N VAL A 243 -3.10 11.99 4.69
CA VAL A 243 -1.96 12.34 5.54
C VAL A 243 -1.74 13.86 5.66
N GLY A 244 -2.25 14.63 4.72
CA GLY A 244 -2.27 16.10 4.76
C GLY A 244 -3.44 16.70 5.54
N ARG A 245 -4.41 15.88 5.98
CA ARG A 245 -5.62 16.28 6.72
C ARG A 245 -5.96 15.22 7.74
N ASP A 246 -6.88 15.59 8.65
CA ASP A 246 -7.47 14.67 9.59
C ASP A 246 -8.31 13.61 8.87
N PHE A 247 -8.07 12.36 9.21
CA PHE A 247 -8.82 11.22 8.68
C PHE A 247 -9.83 10.72 9.70
N PHE A 248 -11.05 10.52 9.24
CA PHE A 248 -12.15 9.88 9.96
C PHE A 248 -12.88 8.91 9.04
N GLY A 249 -13.33 7.79 9.59
CA GLY A 249 -14.21 6.85 8.92
C GLY A 249 -13.51 5.88 7.99
N LYS A 250 -13.66 6.00 6.66
CA LYS A 250 -13.34 4.94 5.72
C LYS A 250 -12.49 5.39 4.53
N ILE A 251 -11.51 4.58 4.18
CA ILE A 251 -10.67 4.72 2.98
C ILE A 251 -10.52 3.37 2.30
N GLY A 252 -10.30 3.34 1.00
CA GLY A 252 -10.08 2.08 0.29
C GLY A 252 -9.33 2.25 -1.02
N VAL A 253 -8.86 1.12 -1.52
CA VAL A 253 -8.21 1.00 -2.81
C VAL A 253 -8.75 -0.21 -3.56
N LYS A 254 -8.99 -0.05 -4.87
CA LYS A 254 -9.31 -1.14 -5.80
C LYS A 254 -8.21 -1.26 -6.82
N ILE A 255 -7.68 -2.45 -6.99
CA ILE A 255 -6.51 -2.71 -7.83
C ILE A 255 -6.89 -3.74 -8.88
N SER A 256 -6.65 -3.39 -10.15
CA SER A 256 -6.81 -4.30 -11.28
C SER A 256 -5.56 -4.33 -12.14
N GLN A 257 -5.23 -5.53 -12.64
CA GLN A 257 -4.12 -5.75 -13.56
C GLN A 257 -4.65 -6.08 -14.94
N ASN A 258 -4.26 -5.29 -15.94
CA ASN A 258 -4.72 -5.43 -17.32
C ASN A 258 -3.52 -5.47 -18.28
N THR A 259 -3.75 -5.96 -19.48
CA THR A 259 -2.82 -5.82 -20.58
C THR A 259 -3.21 -4.57 -21.38
N ILE A 260 -2.24 -3.78 -21.79
CA ILE A 260 -2.48 -2.64 -22.69
C ILE A 260 -2.86 -3.22 -24.04
N SER A 261 -4.10 -2.99 -24.48
CA SER A 261 -4.48 -3.28 -25.85
C SER A 261 -3.66 -2.36 -26.77
N ASN A 262 -2.87 -2.95 -27.66
CA ASN A 262 -2.27 -2.22 -28.76
C ASN A 262 -3.40 -1.81 -29.70
N GLU A 263 -4.04 -0.67 -29.43
CA GLU A 263 -4.78 -0.01 -30.50
C GLU A 263 -3.75 0.47 -31.50
N VAL A 264 -3.60 -0.30 -32.57
CA VAL A 264 -2.88 0.11 -33.77
C VAL A 264 -3.62 1.35 -34.31
N LYS A 265 -3.00 2.52 -34.10
CA LYS A 265 -3.38 3.73 -34.85
C LYS A 265 -2.71 3.73 -36.20
#